data_0c7b95e19e64a0f8c454e505ffbad24a
#
_entry.id   0c7b95e19e64a0f8c454e505ffbad24a
#
_cell.length_a   1.000
_cell.length_b   1.000
_cell.length_c   1.000
_cell.angle_alpha   90.00
_cell.angle_beta   90.00
_cell.angle_gamma   90.00
#
_symmetry.space_group_name_H-M   'P 1'
#
loop_
_entity.id
_entity.type
_entity.pdbx_description
1 polymer ?
#
loop_
_entity_poly.entity_id
_entity_poly.type
_entity_poly.pdbx_seq_one_letter_code
_entity_poly.pdbx_strand_id
1 'polypeptide(L)'
;MLIRKKNNGLIKIITGIRRCGKSYLLRTIFKNDLLVQGVDEDHIVEMSFDLFENTAYLEPSVFYTWAKGKIHDNGQYYFLLDEIQLMDRFESVLNGLNDLKNIDVYVTGSNASFLSRDIVTEFAGRGDEIHLYPLNFSEFMSIYEGDRYQGLYEYMTYGGIPIVVLADELDKVKILHSLLDETYLRDIVKRNKVRNVRELEDLLNILSSAVGSLTNPEKLMRTYRTVKKSKITANTISKYLGYFEDSFLVESTQRFDVKGKAYIETPKKYYFTDLGLRNARIGFRQNELTHSMENIIYNELKVRGFDVDIGVVTASGKDKTGKTTRRQLEIDFVCNRSAKRYYIQSAYSLPDKEKRAQEIRPFQKTADSFNIDFHGINGTLTSD
;
A
#
# COMPACT_ATOMS: atom_id res chain seq x y z
N MET A 1 -6.58 -16.37 -1.52
CA MET A 1 -7.49 -15.20 -1.42
C MET A 1 -8.52 -15.20 -2.55
N LEU A 2 -8.15 -15.19 -3.83
CA LEU A 2 -9.05 -15.22 -4.99
C LEU A 2 -10.04 -16.39 -4.95
N ILE A 3 -9.57 -17.60 -4.63
CA ILE A 3 -10.38 -18.81 -4.55
C ILE A 3 -11.59 -18.68 -3.61
N ARG A 4 -11.42 -18.01 -2.46
CA ARG A 4 -12.50 -17.80 -1.48
C ARG A 4 -13.57 -16.83 -1.97
N LYS A 5 -13.26 -16.01 -2.96
CA LYS A 5 -14.16 -14.99 -3.53
C LYS A 5 -14.80 -15.46 -4.85
N LYS A 6 -14.46 -16.67 -5.29
CA LYS A 6 -14.97 -17.26 -6.54
C LYS A 6 -16.49 -17.37 -6.49
N ASN A 7 -17.13 -17.00 -7.62
CA ASN A 7 -18.58 -17.10 -7.82
C ASN A 7 -19.45 -16.37 -6.77
N ASN A 8 -18.96 -15.26 -6.22
CA ASN A 8 -19.72 -14.47 -5.24
C ASN A 8 -20.63 -13.40 -5.88
N GLY A 9 -20.71 -13.36 -7.22
CA GLY A 9 -21.50 -12.38 -7.98
C GLY A 9 -20.92 -10.97 -8.05
N LEU A 10 -19.71 -10.78 -7.55
CA LEU A 10 -19.02 -9.49 -7.57
C LEU A 10 -17.84 -9.52 -8.55
N ILE A 11 -17.49 -8.37 -9.11
CA ILE A 11 -16.28 -8.17 -9.92
C ILE A 11 -15.07 -8.14 -8.97
N LYS A 12 -14.11 -9.04 -9.13
CA LYS A 12 -12.88 -9.07 -8.32
C LYS A 12 -11.87 -8.11 -8.91
N ILE A 13 -11.55 -7.09 -8.13
CA ILE A 13 -10.67 -6.00 -8.54
C ILE A 13 -9.33 -6.16 -7.81
N ILE A 14 -8.30 -6.61 -8.53
CA ILE A 14 -6.97 -6.81 -7.98
C ILE A 14 -6.18 -5.51 -8.18
N THR A 15 -5.93 -4.81 -7.10
CA THR A 15 -5.15 -3.57 -7.08
C THR A 15 -3.77 -3.80 -6.46
N GLY A 16 -2.93 -2.80 -6.52
CA GLY A 16 -1.62 -2.80 -5.88
C GLY A 16 -0.54 -2.17 -6.74
N ILE A 17 0.59 -1.92 -6.12
CA ILE A 17 1.74 -1.28 -6.74
C ILE A 17 2.19 -2.01 -8.02
N ARG A 18 2.74 -1.30 -9.00
CA ARG A 18 3.29 -1.94 -10.21
C ARG A 18 4.37 -2.95 -9.85
N ARG A 19 4.44 -4.07 -10.59
CA ARG A 19 5.40 -5.16 -10.39
C ARG A 19 5.27 -5.93 -9.06
N CYS A 20 4.19 -5.74 -8.28
CA CYS A 20 3.92 -6.58 -7.09
C CYS A 20 3.39 -7.98 -7.41
N GLY A 21 3.20 -8.32 -8.69
CA GLY A 21 2.82 -9.67 -9.10
C GLY A 21 1.34 -9.86 -9.48
N LYS A 22 0.54 -8.79 -9.67
CA LYS A 22 -0.90 -8.89 -10.01
C LYS A 22 -1.19 -9.78 -11.22
N SER A 23 -0.53 -9.50 -12.35
CA SER A 23 -0.69 -10.27 -13.59
C SER A 23 -0.26 -11.73 -13.40
N TYR A 24 0.82 -11.98 -12.65
CA TYR A 24 1.28 -13.33 -12.34
C TYR A 24 0.31 -14.09 -11.44
N LEU A 25 -0.21 -13.41 -10.40
CA LEU A 25 -1.26 -13.98 -9.54
C LEU A 25 -2.50 -14.37 -10.35
N LEU A 26 -2.95 -13.50 -11.25
CA LEU A 26 -4.18 -13.70 -12.01
C LEU A 26 -4.00 -14.76 -13.09
N ARG A 27 -3.00 -14.57 -13.97
CA ARG A 27 -2.85 -15.35 -15.21
C ARG A 27 -2.04 -16.64 -15.05
N THR A 28 -1.27 -16.76 -13.97
CA THR A 28 -0.48 -17.97 -13.72
C THR A 28 -1.02 -18.74 -12.52
N ILE A 29 -1.03 -18.15 -11.33
CA ILE A 29 -1.39 -18.89 -10.12
C ILE A 29 -2.88 -19.22 -10.12
N PHE A 30 -3.75 -18.21 -10.31
CA PHE A 30 -5.19 -18.42 -10.26
C PHE A 30 -5.71 -19.24 -11.44
N LYS A 31 -5.20 -19.01 -12.66
CA LYS A 31 -5.52 -19.84 -13.83
C LYS A 31 -5.18 -21.31 -13.58
N ASN A 32 -3.97 -21.59 -13.11
CA ASN A 32 -3.56 -22.98 -12.81
C ASN A 32 -4.44 -23.61 -11.73
N ASP A 33 -4.84 -22.83 -10.72
CA ASP A 33 -5.75 -23.33 -9.68
C ASP A 33 -7.14 -23.69 -10.26
N LEU A 34 -7.69 -22.88 -11.18
CA LEU A 34 -8.94 -23.19 -11.87
C LEU A 34 -8.82 -24.50 -12.68
N LEU A 35 -7.73 -24.68 -13.43
CA LEU A 35 -7.48 -25.90 -14.21
C LEU A 35 -7.36 -27.13 -13.30
N VAL A 36 -6.65 -27.02 -12.17
CA VAL A 36 -6.53 -28.10 -11.17
C VAL A 36 -7.90 -28.44 -10.54
N GLN A 37 -8.79 -27.47 -10.40
CA GLN A 37 -10.18 -27.68 -9.95
C GLN A 37 -11.10 -28.28 -11.04
N GLY A 38 -10.58 -28.55 -12.24
CA GLY A 38 -11.33 -29.17 -13.33
C GLY A 38 -12.15 -28.19 -14.19
N VAL A 39 -11.81 -26.89 -14.15
CA VAL A 39 -12.39 -25.92 -15.09
C VAL A 39 -11.74 -26.15 -16.45
N ASP A 40 -12.56 -26.32 -17.49
CA ASP A 40 -12.08 -26.43 -18.88
C ASP A 40 -11.34 -25.15 -19.31
N GLU A 41 -10.27 -25.28 -20.06
CA GLU A 41 -9.49 -24.14 -20.53
C GLU A 41 -10.32 -23.20 -21.41
N ASP A 42 -11.26 -23.70 -22.19
CA ASP A 42 -12.19 -22.93 -23.02
C ASP A 42 -13.15 -22.04 -22.18
N HIS A 43 -13.32 -22.36 -20.90
CA HIS A 43 -14.09 -21.56 -19.97
C HIS A 43 -13.25 -20.49 -19.21
N ILE A 44 -11.94 -20.40 -19.49
CA ILE A 44 -11.04 -19.38 -18.93
C ILE A 44 -10.68 -18.40 -20.06
N VAL A 45 -11.28 -17.21 -20.01
CA VAL A 45 -11.10 -16.15 -21.01
C VAL A 45 -10.10 -15.13 -20.50
N GLU A 46 -8.95 -15.03 -21.16
CA GLU A 46 -7.88 -14.11 -20.79
C GLU A 46 -7.74 -12.95 -21.77
N MET A 47 -7.48 -11.74 -21.25
CA MET A 47 -7.13 -10.57 -22.04
C MET A 47 -6.16 -9.68 -21.26
N SER A 48 -5.08 -9.24 -21.92
CA SER A 48 -4.10 -8.26 -21.39
C SER A 48 -4.17 -7.02 -22.26
N PHE A 49 -4.68 -5.92 -21.72
CA PHE A 49 -4.97 -4.70 -22.49
C PHE A 49 -3.73 -3.86 -22.80
N ASP A 50 -2.60 -4.14 -22.17
CA ASP A 50 -1.31 -3.49 -22.42
C ASP A 50 -0.54 -4.13 -23.61
N LEU A 51 -0.98 -5.27 -24.14
CA LEU A 51 -0.36 -5.90 -25.29
C LEU A 51 -0.80 -5.22 -26.59
N PHE A 52 0.16 -4.98 -27.48
CA PHE A 52 -0.07 -4.28 -28.76
C PHE A 52 -1.10 -4.99 -29.65
N GLU A 53 -1.08 -6.31 -29.68
CA GLU A 53 -2.03 -7.13 -30.42
C GLU A 53 -3.48 -6.96 -29.97
N ASN A 54 -3.68 -6.51 -28.73
CA ASN A 54 -5.00 -6.29 -28.12
C ASN A 54 -5.49 -4.83 -28.23
N THR A 55 -4.78 -3.97 -28.96
CA THR A 55 -5.12 -2.54 -29.08
C THR A 55 -6.54 -2.33 -29.62
N ALA A 56 -7.03 -3.17 -30.51
CA ALA A 56 -8.40 -3.09 -31.04
C ALA A 56 -9.47 -3.27 -29.94
N TYR A 57 -9.16 -4.03 -28.90
CA TYR A 57 -10.06 -4.32 -27.78
C TYR A 57 -10.08 -3.23 -26.71
N LEU A 58 -9.31 -2.16 -26.87
CA LEU A 58 -9.44 -0.95 -26.05
C LEU A 58 -10.75 -0.21 -26.36
N GLU A 59 -11.37 -0.47 -27.52
CA GLU A 59 -12.71 0.00 -27.83
C GLU A 59 -13.77 -0.87 -27.13
N PRO A 60 -14.58 -0.30 -26.20
CA PRO A 60 -15.51 -1.06 -25.36
C PRO A 60 -16.48 -1.97 -26.13
N SER A 61 -17.03 -1.48 -27.23
CA SER A 61 -18.00 -2.23 -28.06
C SER A 61 -17.36 -3.44 -28.75
N VAL A 62 -16.12 -3.30 -29.20
CA VAL A 62 -15.35 -4.37 -29.84
C VAL A 62 -15.03 -5.46 -28.83
N PHE A 63 -14.52 -5.06 -27.67
CA PHE A 63 -14.21 -6.02 -26.59
C PHE A 63 -15.47 -6.75 -26.09
N TYR A 64 -16.56 -6.01 -25.83
CA TYR A 64 -17.80 -6.62 -25.33
C TYR A 64 -18.37 -7.64 -26.30
N THR A 65 -18.33 -7.36 -27.61
CA THR A 65 -18.79 -8.28 -28.66
C THR A 65 -17.90 -9.53 -28.70
N TRP A 66 -16.58 -9.34 -28.64
CA TRP A 66 -15.63 -10.44 -28.60
C TRP A 66 -15.80 -11.30 -27.34
N ALA A 67 -15.95 -10.67 -26.17
CA ALA A 67 -16.14 -11.37 -24.91
C ALA A 67 -17.41 -12.24 -24.91
N LYS A 68 -18.53 -11.73 -25.42
CA LYS A 68 -19.76 -12.49 -25.57
C LYS A 68 -19.60 -13.66 -26.55
N GLY A 69 -18.82 -13.49 -27.62
CA GLY A 69 -18.50 -14.52 -28.55
C GLY A 69 -17.67 -15.68 -28.01
N LYS A 70 -17.08 -15.52 -26.82
CA LYS A 70 -16.34 -16.58 -26.10
C LYS A 70 -17.24 -17.51 -25.28
N ILE A 71 -18.50 -17.16 -25.10
CA ILE A 71 -19.46 -17.95 -24.33
C ILE A 71 -20.22 -18.85 -25.26
N HIS A 72 -19.98 -20.17 -25.19
CA HIS A 72 -20.53 -21.15 -26.12
C HIS A 72 -21.63 -22.01 -25.51
N ASP A 73 -21.69 -22.08 -24.19
CA ASP A 73 -22.64 -22.92 -23.46
C ASP A 73 -23.09 -22.26 -22.14
N ASN A 74 -23.77 -23.02 -21.29
CA ASN A 74 -24.26 -22.56 -19.97
C ASN A 74 -23.26 -22.84 -18.81
N GLY A 75 -22.04 -23.29 -19.11
CA GLY A 75 -21.00 -23.55 -18.13
C GLY A 75 -20.53 -22.25 -17.45
N GLN A 76 -19.80 -22.43 -16.36
CA GLN A 76 -19.23 -21.28 -15.63
C GLN A 76 -17.96 -20.77 -16.31
N TYR A 77 -17.94 -19.51 -16.75
CA TYR A 77 -16.79 -18.82 -17.35
C TYR A 77 -16.06 -17.92 -16.37
N TYR A 78 -14.75 -17.86 -16.51
CA TYR A 78 -13.86 -17.00 -15.71
C TYR A 78 -13.14 -16.02 -16.63
N PHE A 79 -13.44 -14.73 -16.49
CA PHE A 79 -12.81 -13.68 -17.28
C PHE A 79 -11.64 -13.09 -16.49
N LEU A 80 -10.42 -13.28 -16.98
CA LEU A 80 -9.16 -12.82 -16.38
C LEU A 80 -8.61 -11.65 -17.21
N LEU A 81 -8.94 -10.42 -16.81
CA LEU A 81 -8.71 -9.20 -17.57
C LEU A 81 -7.60 -8.36 -16.90
N ASP A 82 -6.46 -8.27 -17.57
CA ASP A 82 -5.27 -7.60 -17.04
C ASP A 82 -5.14 -6.16 -17.57
N GLU A 83 -4.82 -5.20 -16.69
CA GLU A 83 -4.66 -3.76 -16.98
C GLU A 83 -5.91 -3.13 -17.66
N ILE A 84 -7.11 -3.48 -17.20
CA ILE A 84 -8.40 -3.07 -17.78
C ILE A 84 -8.60 -1.55 -17.85
N GLN A 85 -7.95 -0.77 -16.98
CA GLN A 85 -8.03 0.71 -16.96
C GLN A 85 -7.47 1.37 -18.23
N LEU A 86 -6.87 0.62 -19.12
CA LEU A 86 -6.46 1.14 -20.43
C LEU A 86 -7.64 1.30 -21.40
N MET A 87 -8.78 0.64 -21.12
CA MET A 87 -10.01 0.79 -21.86
C MET A 87 -10.84 1.96 -21.31
N ASP A 88 -11.35 2.83 -22.18
CA ASP A 88 -12.28 3.86 -21.77
C ASP A 88 -13.64 3.25 -21.37
N ARG A 89 -14.27 3.77 -20.32
CA ARG A 89 -15.58 3.31 -19.82
C ARG A 89 -15.64 1.79 -19.53
N PHE A 90 -14.53 1.21 -19.11
CA PHE A 90 -14.43 -0.22 -18.78
C PHE A 90 -15.48 -0.67 -17.74
N GLU A 91 -15.91 0.24 -16.84
CA GLU A 91 -16.89 -0.03 -15.78
C GLU A 91 -18.22 -0.50 -16.36
N SER A 92 -18.70 0.18 -17.41
CA SER A 92 -19.94 -0.19 -18.09
C SER A 92 -19.84 -1.57 -18.74
N VAL A 93 -18.68 -1.88 -19.31
CA VAL A 93 -18.40 -3.20 -19.92
C VAL A 93 -18.38 -4.30 -18.87
N LEU A 94 -17.67 -4.06 -17.74
CA LEU A 94 -17.58 -5.02 -16.65
C LEU A 94 -18.94 -5.27 -15.99
N ASN A 95 -19.74 -4.24 -15.79
CA ASN A 95 -21.10 -4.37 -15.27
C ASN A 95 -21.95 -5.22 -16.23
N GLY A 96 -21.85 -4.97 -17.55
CA GLY A 96 -22.56 -5.77 -18.55
C GLY A 96 -22.13 -7.24 -18.59
N LEU A 97 -20.84 -7.56 -18.37
CA LEU A 97 -20.37 -8.92 -18.24
C LEU A 97 -20.84 -9.56 -16.93
N ASN A 98 -20.78 -8.83 -15.83
CA ASN A 98 -21.19 -9.34 -14.52
C ASN A 98 -22.70 -9.60 -14.39
N ASP A 99 -23.51 -8.98 -15.24
CA ASP A 99 -24.96 -9.24 -15.31
C ASP A 99 -25.27 -10.61 -15.98
N LEU A 100 -24.30 -11.23 -16.65
CA LEU A 100 -24.43 -12.58 -17.20
C LEU A 100 -24.20 -13.61 -16.08
N LYS A 101 -25.21 -14.48 -15.87
CA LYS A 101 -25.26 -15.36 -14.68
C LYS A 101 -24.14 -16.39 -14.55
N ASN A 102 -23.51 -16.75 -15.67
CA ASN A 102 -22.48 -17.77 -15.74
C ASN A 102 -21.07 -17.19 -15.95
N ILE A 103 -20.87 -15.92 -15.60
CA ILE A 103 -19.55 -15.27 -15.70
C ILE A 103 -19.07 -14.82 -14.33
N ASP A 104 -17.80 -15.08 -14.06
CA ASP A 104 -17.08 -14.58 -12.91
C ASP A 104 -15.90 -13.71 -13.39
N VAL A 105 -15.89 -12.42 -13.02
CA VAL A 105 -14.99 -11.42 -13.58
C VAL A 105 -13.87 -11.08 -12.61
N TYR A 106 -12.63 -11.14 -13.08
CA TYR A 106 -11.41 -10.76 -12.37
C TYR A 106 -10.65 -9.76 -13.21
N VAL A 107 -10.34 -8.61 -12.62
CA VAL A 107 -9.61 -7.54 -13.29
C VAL A 107 -8.41 -7.11 -12.48
N THR A 108 -7.36 -6.66 -13.16
CA THR A 108 -6.25 -5.99 -12.48
C THR A 108 -6.19 -4.53 -12.86
N GLY A 109 -5.63 -3.73 -11.94
CA GLY A 109 -5.29 -2.34 -12.16
C GLY A 109 -4.13 -1.89 -11.27
N SER A 110 -3.24 -1.09 -11.83
CA SER A 110 -2.03 -0.60 -11.13
C SER A 110 -2.19 0.79 -10.53
N ASN A 111 -3.43 1.25 -10.34
CA ASN A 111 -3.73 2.60 -9.88
C ASN A 111 -4.92 2.64 -8.93
N ALA A 112 -4.84 3.42 -7.85
CA ALA A 112 -5.93 3.63 -6.90
C ALA A 112 -7.09 4.46 -7.48
N SER A 113 -6.90 5.15 -8.61
CA SER A 113 -8.05 5.75 -9.32
C SER A 113 -9.05 4.68 -9.79
N PHE A 114 -8.66 3.43 -9.86
CA PHE A 114 -9.51 2.24 -9.98
C PHE A 114 -10.45 2.05 -8.77
N LEU A 115 -10.13 2.73 -7.66
CA LEU A 115 -10.88 2.73 -6.42
C LEU A 115 -11.43 4.13 -6.09
N SER A 116 -11.34 5.09 -7.04
CA SER A 116 -11.91 6.41 -6.83
C SER A 116 -13.39 6.27 -6.45
N ARG A 117 -13.89 7.20 -5.65
CA ARG A 117 -15.30 7.20 -5.23
C ARG A 117 -16.25 7.09 -6.43
N ASP A 118 -15.84 7.62 -7.57
CA ASP A 118 -16.61 7.58 -8.81
C ASP A 118 -16.73 6.15 -9.35
N ILE A 119 -15.64 5.39 -9.35
CA ILE A 119 -15.64 3.98 -9.80
C ILE A 119 -16.36 3.07 -8.81
N VAL A 120 -16.18 3.26 -7.50
CA VAL A 120 -16.96 2.53 -6.49
C VAL A 120 -18.47 2.80 -6.67
N THR A 121 -18.82 4.03 -7.04
CA THR A 121 -20.22 4.44 -7.35
C THR A 121 -20.68 3.82 -8.67
N GLU A 122 -19.84 3.77 -9.71
CA GLU A 122 -20.16 3.19 -11.02
C GLU A 122 -20.29 1.67 -10.98
N PHE A 123 -19.51 0.99 -10.15
CA PHE A 123 -19.74 -0.44 -9.86
C PHE A 123 -20.97 -0.69 -9.00
N ALA A 124 -21.60 0.37 -8.46
CA ALA A 124 -22.83 0.27 -7.65
C ALA A 124 -22.80 -0.82 -6.56
N GLY A 125 -21.66 -0.99 -5.89
CA GLY A 125 -21.45 -2.02 -4.88
C GLY A 125 -21.15 -3.42 -5.42
N ARG A 126 -20.91 -3.58 -6.73
CA ARG A 126 -20.59 -4.88 -7.37
C ARG A 126 -19.09 -5.20 -7.40
N GLY A 127 -18.24 -4.34 -6.88
CA GLY A 127 -16.80 -4.54 -6.81
C GLY A 127 -16.37 -5.20 -5.49
N ASP A 128 -15.48 -6.18 -5.58
CA ASP A 128 -14.82 -6.82 -4.44
C ASP A 128 -13.30 -6.63 -4.58
N GLU A 129 -12.76 -5.66 -3.83
CA GLU A 129 -11.35 -5.31 -3.90
C GLU A 129 -10.45 -6.34 -3.24
N ILE A 130 -9.32 -6.58 -3.89
CA ILE A 130 -8.22 -7.40 -3.40
C ILE A 130 -6.93 -6.62 -3.60
N HIS A 131 -6.46 -5.94 -2.56
CA HIS A 131 -5.20 -5.21 -2.63
C HIS A 131 -4.02 -6.17 -2.46
N LEU A 132 -3.13 -6.20 -3.48
CA LEU A 132 -1.91 -6.99 -3.48
C LEU A 132 -0.72 -6.11 -3.12
N TYR A 133 -0.12 -6.41 -1.98
CA TYR A 133 1.14 -5.79 -1.55
C TYR A 133 2.34 -6.52 -2.16
N PRO A 134 3.54 -5.91 -2.18
CA PRO A 134 4.80 -6.65 -2.34
C PRO A 134 4.89 -7.81 -1.34
N LEU A 135 5.80 -8.75 -1.56
CA LEU A 135 6.02 -9.85 -0.63
C LEU A 135 6.21 -9.30 0.79
N ASN A 136 5.42 -9.79 1.74
CA ASN A 136 5.64 -9.48 3.14
C ASN A 136 6.89 -10.19 3.67
N PHE A 137 7.36 -9.83 4.86
CA PHE A 137 8.61 -10.39 5.38
C PHE A 137 8.60 -11.92 5.52
N SER A 138 7.47 -12.54 5.85
CA SER A 138 7.36 -14.00 5.93
C SER A 138 7.44 -14.65 4.55
N GLU A 139 6.79 -14.06 3.54
CA GLU A 139 6.85 -14.52 2.15
C GLU A 139 8.27 -14.35 1.59
N PHE A 140 8.92 -13.23 1.86
CA PHE A 140 10.32 -13.00 1.52
C PHE A 140 11.22 -14.09 2.14
N MET A 141 11.10 -14.34 3.44
CA MET A 141 11.90 -15.34 4.13
C MET A 141 11.65 -16.79 3.66
N SER A 142 10.51 -17.06 3.02
CA SER A 142 10.24 -18.40 2.48
C SER A 142 11.12 -18.80 1.29
N ILE A 143 11.75 -17.80 0.65
CA ILE A 143 12.63 -17.97 -0.51
C ILE A 143 14.06 -17.44 -0.26
N TYR A 144 14.31 -16.85 0.90
CA TYR A 144 15.60 -16.29 1.27
C TYR A 144 16.50 -17.37 1.91
N GLU A 145 17.71 -17.54 1.40
CA GLU A 145 18.66 -18.59 1.84
C GLU A 145 19.61 -18.14 2.96
N GLY A 146 19.27 -17.15 3.74
CA GLY A 146 20.09 -16.64 4.85
C GLY A 146 19.39 -16.75 6.19
N ASP A 147 20.08 -16.30 7.25
CA ASP A 147 19.46 -16.18 8.56
C ASP A 147 18.44 -15.04 8.62
N ARG A 148 17.58 -15.07 9.64
CA ARG A 148 16.46 -14.13 9.77
C ARG A 148 16.91 -12.67 9.96
N TYR A 149 18.08 -12.44 10.56
CA TYR A 149 18.58 -11.08 10.80
C TYR A 149 19.15 -10.48 9.51
N GLN A 150 19.92 -11.28 8.78
CA GLN A 150 20.41 -10.90 7.46
C GLN A 150 19.24 -10.67 6.50
N GLY A 151 18.26 -11.58 6.51
CA GLY A 151 17.04 -11.43 5.72
C GLY A 151 16.24 -10.16 6.05
N LEU A 152 16.13 -9.82 7.35
CA LEU A 152 15.47 -8.57 7.74
C LEU A 152 16.24 -7.34 7.23
N TYR A 153 17.57 -7.35 7.35
CA TYR A 153 18.41 -6.25 6.85
C TYR A 153 18.26 -6.09 5.34
N GLU A 154 18.27 -7.19 4.61
CA GLU A 154 18.09 -7.20 3.16
C GLU A 154 16.69 -6.72 2.76
N TYR A 155 15.65 -7.21 3.43
CA TYR A 155 14.28 -6.77 3.22
C TYR A 155 14.08 -5.27 3.53
N MET A 156 14.72 -4.76 4.58
CA MET A 156 14.75 -3.32 4.90
C MET A 156 15.47 -2.51 3.83
N THR A 157 16.44 -3.10 3.14
CA THR A 157 17.27 -2.44 2.13
C THR A 157 16.62 -2.45 0.75
N TYR A 158 16.16 -3.61 0.29
CA TYR A 158 15.71 -3.82 -1.09
C TYR A 158 14.20 -4.02 -1.23
N GLY A 159 13.46 -4.14 -0.12
CA GLY A 159 12.01 -4.31 -0.13
C GLY A 159 11.56 -5.73 -0.49
N GLY A 160 10.28 -5.85 -0.85
CA GLY A 160 9.60 -7.11 -1.17
C GLY A 160 9.06 -7.20 -2.60
N ILE A 161 9.43 -6.30 -3.52
CA ILE A 161 8.96 -6.38 -4.92
C ILE A 161 9.54 -7.66 -5.56
N PRO A 162 8.70 -8.59 -6.08
CA PRO A 162 9.15 -9.92 -6.50
C PRO A 162 10.32 -9.91 -7.49
N ILE A 163 10.29 -9.04 -8.51
CA ILE A 163 11.37 -8.95 -9.50
C ILE A 163 12.71 -8.50 -8.88
N VAL A 164 12.67 -7.74 -7.77
CA VAL A 164 13.86 -7.31 -7.04
C VAL A 164 14.36 -8.43 -6.13
N VAL A 165 13.44 -9.10 -5.45
CA VAL A 165 13.77 -10.21 -4.53
C VAL A 165 14.42 -11.38 -5.27
N LEU A 166 13.96 -11.66 -6.49
CA LEU A 166 14.47 -12.75 -7.35
C LEU A 166 15.70 -12.36 -8.19
N ALA A 167 16.12 -11.09 -8.14
CA ALA A 167 17.28 -10.62 -8.91
C ALA A 167 18.59 -10.90 -8.19
N ASP A 168 19.66 -11.00 -8.97
CA ASP A 168 21.03 -11.04 -8.42
C ASP A 168 21.32 -9.73 -7.65
N GLU A 169 22.11 -9.83 -6.58
CA GLU A 169 22.39 -8.72 -5.67
C GLU A 169 22.91 -7.48 -6.41
N LEU A 170 23.76 -7.68 -7.42
CA LEU A 170 24.34 -6.59 -8.23
C LEU A 170 23.31 -5.84 -9.07
N ASP A 171 22.18 -6.45 -9.39
CA ASP A 171 21.13 -5.87 -10.22
C ASP A 171 20.02 -5.21 -9.42
N LYS A 172 19.80 -5.57 -8.15
CA LYS A 172 18.72 -5.07 -7.30
C LYS A 172 18.62 -3.54 -7.30
N VAL A 173 19.73 -2.86 -7.08
CA VAL A 173 19.78 -1.39 -7.04
C VAL A 173 19.39 -0.78 -8.38
N LYS A 174 19.89 -1.32 -9.49
CA LYS A 174 19.57 -0.86 -10.84
C LYS A 174 18.09 -1.05 -11.18
N ILE A 175 17.55 -2.22 -10.83
CA ILE A 175 16.12 -2.53 -11.04
C ILE A 175 15.26 -1.55 -10.24
N LEU A 176 15.58 -1.30 -8.97
CA LEU A 176 14.83 -0.37 -8.12
C LEU A 176 14.85 1.06 -8.65
N HIS A 177 16.00 1.57 -9.12
CA HIS A 177 16.08 2.89 -9.77
C HIS A 177 15.23 2.94 -11.04
N SER A 178 15.35 1.94 -11.92
CA SER A 178 14.54 1.87 -13.16
C SER A 178 13.04 1.80 -12.84
N LEU A 179 12.64 0.99 -11.86
CA LEU A 179 11.25 0.93 -11.42
C LEU A 179 10.75 2.29 -10.93
N LEU A 180 11.51 2.97 -10.08
CA LEU A 180 11.11 4.24 -9.52
C LEU A 180 10.99 5.32 -10.60
N ASP A 181 12.02 5.51 -11.41
CA ASP A 181 12.11 6.64 -12.36
C ASP A 181 11.27 6.39 -13.62
N GLU A 182 11.40 5.22 -14.23
CA GLU A 182 10.75 4.92 -15.51
C GLU A 182 9.30 4.42 -15.33
N THR A 183 9.02 3.68 -14.26
CA THR A 183 7.70 3.08 -14.08
C THR A 183 6.79 3.99 -13.26
N TYR A 184 7.26 4.48 -12.10
CA TYR A 184 6.39 5.26 -11.21
C TYR A 184 6.36 6.73 -11.55
N LEU A 185 7.50 7.41 -11.54
CA LEU A 185 7.54 8.87 -11.73
C LEU A 185 7.05 9.27 -13.12
N ARG A 186 7.50 8.56 -14.15
CA ARG A 186 7.05 8.83 -15.54
C ARG A 186 5.54 8.64 -15.69
N ASP A 187 4.97 7.58 -15.09
CA ASP A 187 3.53 7.31 -15.13
C ASP A 187 2.73 8.37 -14.37
N ILE A 188 3.15 8.73 -13.16
CA ILE A 188 2.53 9.79 -12.36
C ILE A 188 2.52 11.11 -13.14
N VAL A 189 3.66 11.50 -13.71
CA VAL A 189 3.81 12.74 -14.48
C VAL A 189 2.91 12.74 -15.71
N LYS A 190 2.91 11.65 -16.49
CA LYS A 190 2.11 11.52 -17.72
C LYS A 190 0.63 11.54 -17.43
N ARG A 191 0.17 10.72 -16.49
CA ARG A 191 -1.24 10.56 -16.14
C ARG A 191 -1.85 11.83 -15.56
N ASN A 192 -1.14 12.49 -14.65
CA ASN A 192 -1.64 13.68 -13.96
C ASN A 192 -1.25 14.98 -14.68
N LYS A 193 -0.61 14.91 -15.87
CA LYS A 193 -0.15 16.05 -16.66
C LYS A 193 0.63 17.06 -15.80
N VAL A 194 1.55 16.54 -14.97
CA VAL A 194 2.33 17.35 -14.03
C VAL A 194 3.21 18.32 -14.80
N ARG A 195 3.05 19.63 -14.55
CA ARG A 195 3.81 20.68 -15.22
C ARG A 195 5.19 20.89 -14.61
N ASN A 196 5.30 20.81 -13.29
CA ASN A 196 6.55 21.04 -12.57
C ASN A 196 7.05 19.72 -11.95
N VAL A 197 7.71 18.91 -12.79
CA VAL A 197 8.23 17.60 -12.39
C VAL A 197 9.25 17.72 -11.25
N ARG A 198 10.09 18.78 -11.28
CA ARG A 198 11.11 19.00 -10.24
C ARG A 198 10.50 19.18 -8.85
N GLU A 199 9.39 19.91 -8.72
CA GLU A 199 8.72 20.07 -7.43
C GLU A 199 8.09 18.76 -6.93
N LEU A 200 7.56 17.93 -7.84
CA LEU A 200 7.07 16.60 -7.51
C LEU A 200 8.21 15.71 -6.99
N GLU A 201 9.34 15.70 -7.69
CA GLU A 201 10.51 14.92 -7.29
C GLU A 201 11.12 15.40 -5.97
N ASP A 202 11.21 16.71 -5.77
CA ASP A 202 11.66 17.30 -4.49
C ASP A 202 10.76 16.87 -3.34
N LEU A 203 9.43 16.81 -3.56
CA LEU A 203 8.49 16.33 -2.55
C LEU A 203 8.72 14.86 -2.24
N LEU A 204 8.93 14.03 -3.25
CA LEU A 204 9.23 12.61 -3.05
C LEU A 204 10.55 12.42 -2.27
N ASN A 205 11.58 13.25 -2.55
CA ASN A 205 12.84 13.24 -1.76
C ASN A 205 12.58 13.54 -0.28
N ILE A 206 11.72 14.54 0.00
CA ILE A 206 11.38 14.91 1.38
C ILE A 206 10.64 13.77 2.07
N LEU A 207 9.64 13.16 1.41
CA LEU A 207 8.91 12.02 1.98
C LEU A 207 9.83 10.83 2.23
N SER A 208 10.72 10.53 1.29
CA SER A 208 11.67 9.41 1.43
C SER A 208 12.65 9.62 2.58
N SER A 209 13.06 10.87 2.83
CA SER A 209 13.94 11.22 3.95
C SER A 209 13.19 11.33 5.29
N ALA A 210 11.87 11.49 5.27
CA ALA A 210 11.03 11.71 6.45
C ALA A 210 9.96 10.62 6.62
N VAL A 211 10.25 9.40 6.18
CA VAL A 211 9.33 8.26 6.30
C VAL A 211 8.90 8.06 7.76
N GLY A 212 7.62 7.81 7.99
CA GLY A 212 7.07 7.70 9.35
C GLY A 212 7.01 9.01 10.15
N SER A 213 7.42 10.14 9.57
CA SER A 213 7.33 11.44 10.24
C SER A 213 6.05 12.19 9.90
N LEU A 214 5.59 13.01 10.85
CA LEU A 214 4.38 13.82 10.66
C LEU A 214 4.57 14.89 9.57
N THR A 215 3.78 14.77 8.52
CA THR A 215 3.83 15.62 7.33
C THR A 215 2.62 16.55 7.26
N ASN A 216 2.90 17.85 7.12
CA ASN A 216 1.89 18.89 6.98
C ASN A 216 2.17 19.71 5.71
N PRO A 217 1.23 19.73 4.73
CA PRO A 217 1.38 20.47 3.47
C PRO A 217 1.70 21.95 3.65
N GLU A 218 1.11 22.62 4.65
CA GLU A 218 1.38 24.03 4.97
C GLU A 218 2.84 24.24 5.45
N LYS A 219 3.34 23.34 6.32
CA LYS A 219 4.73 23.38 6.77
C LYS A 219 5.69 23.13 5.61
N LEU A 220 5.40 22.15 4.75
CA LEU A 220 6.18 21.86 3.57
C LEU A 220 6.21 23.05 2.60
N MET A 221 5.07 23.69 2.34
CA MET A 221 5.00 24.90 1.49
C MET A 221 5.94 25.99 2.01
N ARG A 222 5.93 26.26 3.31
CA ARG A 222 6.84 27.26 3.92
C ARG A 222 8.29 26.89 3.71
N THR A 223 8.66 25.62 3.90
CA THR A 223 10.03 25.12 3.64
C THR A 223 10.43 25.31 2.20
N TYR A 224 9.56 24.94 1.24
CA TYR A 224 9.81 25.15 -0.19
C TYR A 224 10.04 26.62 -0.54
N ARG A 225 9.24 27.54 0.00
CA ARG A 225 9.40 28.97 -0.23
C ARG A 225 10.71 29.49 0.31
N THR A 226 11.10 29.07 1.50
CA THR A 226 12.32 29.57 2.18
C THR A 226 13.58 28.96 1.56
N VAL A 227 13.62 27.65 1.35
CA VAL A 227 14.83 26.91 0.93
C VAL A 227 15.01 26.89 -0.58
N LYS A 228 13.91 26.61 -1.32
CA LYS A 228 13.93 26.41 -2.77
C LYS A 228 13.48 27.64 -3.56
N LYS A 229 13.04 28.72 -2.90
CA LYS A 229 12.44 29.92 -3.51
C LYS A 229 11.29 29.56 -4.48
N SER A 230 10.62 28.44 -4.26
CA SER A 230 9.49 27.97 -5.07
C SER A 230 8.21 28.72 -4.71
N LYS A 231 7.33 28.90 -5.72
CA LYS A 231 5.98 29.47 -5.53
C LYS A 231 4.91 28.40 -5.29
N ILE A 232 5.32 27.16 -4.98
CA ILE A 232 4.39 26.04 -4.73
C ILE A 232 3.37 26.40 -3.64
N THR A 233 2.14 25.94 -3.79
CA THR A 233 1.07 26.14 -2.81
C THR A 233 0.84 24.85 -2.00
N ALA A 234 0.25 25.00 -0.81
CA ALA A 234 -0.13 23.83 -0.01
C ALA A 234 -1.11 22.90 -0.76
N ASN A 235 -2.01 23.48 -1.55
CA ASN A 235 -2.93 22.71 -2.39
C ASN A 235 -2.21 21.90 -3.48
N THR A 236 -1.15 22.45 -4.11
CA THR A 236 -0.32 21.71 -5.06
C THR A 236 0.42 20.56 -4.38
N ILE A 237 0.97 20.80 -3.19
CA ILE A 237 1.61 19.75 -2.38
C ILE A 237 0.61 18.65 -2.04
N SER A 238 -0.59 18.99 -1.59
CA SER A 238 -1.64 18.01 -1.29
C SER A 238 -2.03 17.18 -2.51
N LYS A 239 -2.10 17.81 -3.71
CA LYS A 239 -2.33 17.08 -4.97
C LYS A 239 -1.19 16.11 -5.29
N TYR A 240 0.06 16.52 -5.13
CA TYR A 240 1.21 15.65 -5.40
C TYR A 240 1.28 14.48 -4.41
N LEU A 241 0.96 14.71 -3.13
CA LEU A 241 0.79 13.64 -2.15
C LEU A 241 -0.27 12.64 -2.60
N GLY A 242 -1.43 13.14 -3.04
CA GLY A 242 -2.48 12.30 -3.60
C GLY A 242 -2.02 11.49 -4.83
N TYR A 243 -1.19 12.04 -5.70
CA TYR A 243 -0.65 11.31 -6.85
C TYR A 243 0.27 10.14 -6.45
N PHE A 244 1.02 10.31 -5.35
CA PHE A 244 1.83 9.21 -4.80
C PHE A 244 0.95 8.14 -4.16
N GLU A 245 -0.13 8.53 -3.47
CA GLU A 245 -1.12 7.59 -2.92
C GLU A 245 -1.85 6.86 -4.04
N ASP A 246 -2.31 7.57 -5.08
CA ASP A 246 -2.99 7.00 -6.25
C ASP A 246 -2.13 6.00 -7.04
N SER A 247 -0.82 6.13 -6.98
CA SER A 247 0.11 5.17 -7.59
C SER A 247 0.46 4.00 -6.68
N PHE A 248 -0.10 3.94 -5.48
CA PHE A 248 0.27 3.01 -4.40
C PHE A 248 1.76 3.07 -4.01
N LEU A 249 2.46 4.16 -4.33
CA LEU A 249 3.85 4.34 -3.94
C LEU A 249 4.00 4.57 -2.45
N VAL A 250 3.05 5.33 -1.88
CA VAL A 250 2.93 5.57 -0.45
C VAL A 250 1.48 5.40 0.01
N GLU A 251 1.30 5.08 1.28
CA GLU A 251 0.03 5.16 1.97
C GLU A 251 0.11 6.19 3.10
N SER A 252 -0.97 6.94 3.32
CA SER A 252 -1.06 7.84 4.47
C SER A 252 -1.91 7.25 5.57
N THR A 253 -1.57 7.61 6.80
CA THR A 253 -2.39 7.28 7.97
C THR A 253 -2.68 8.52 8.80
N GLN A 254 -3.89 8.57 9.36
CA GLN A 254 -4.40 9.68 10.13
C GLN A 254 -4.00 9.54 11.59
N ARG A 255 -4.09 10.63 12.31
CA ARG A 255 -3.95 10.65 13.76
C ARG A 255 -5.31 10.45 14.43
N PHE A 256 -5.33 9.62 15.44
CA PHE A 256 -6.51 9.34 16.25
C PHE A 256 -6.26 9.76 17.71
N ASP A 257 -7.05 10.68 18.23
CA ASP A 257 -7.03 11.01 19.66
C ASP A 257 -7.68 9.87 20.44
N VAL A 258 -6.86 9.08 21.12
CA VAL A 258 -7.31 7.88 21.84
C VAL A 258 -8.31 8.22 22.94
N LYS A 259 -8.12 9.36 23.62
CA LYS A 259 -9.01 9.81 24.72
C LYS A 259 -10.24 10.52 24.18
N GLY A 260 -10.08 11.43 23.24
CA GLY A 260 -11.15 12.19 22.61
C GLY A 260 -11.98 11.37 21.63
N LYS A 261 -11.51 10.18 21.24
CA LYS A 261 -12.13 9.29 20.24
C LYS A 261 -12.46 10.04 18.94
N ALA A 262 -11.56 10.89 18.50
CA ALA A 262 -11.72 11.74 17.33
C ALA A 262 -10.50 11.66 16.39
N TYR A 263 -10.77 11.73 15.08
CA TYR A 263 -9.71 11.82 14.08
C TYR A 263 -9.16 13.22 13.98
N ILE A 264 -7.85 13.29 13.74
CA ILE A 264 -7.11 14.53 13.49
C ILE A 264 -6.61 14.48 12.06
N GLU A 265 -7.20 15.28 11.18
CA GLU A 265 -6.94 15.22 9.74
C GLU A 265 -5.49 15.53 9.37
N THR A 266 -4.86 16.47 10.05
CA THR A 266 -3.48 16.89 9.77
C THR A 266 -2.72 17.17 11.06
N PRO A 267 -1.40 16.92 11.10
CA PRO A 267 -0.56 16.26 10.08
C PRO A 267 -0.81 14.75 10.00
N LYS A 268 -0.50 14.16 8.83
CA LYS A 268 -0.51 12.70 8.59
C LYS A 268 0.90 12.13 8.61
N LYS A 269 1.03 10.80 8.78
CA LYS A 269 2.27 10.08 8.44
C LYS A 269 2.11 9.40 7.08
N TYR A 270 3.23 9.24 6.38
CA TYR A 270 3.30 8.55 5.09
C TYR A 270 4.30 7.40 5.18
N TYR A 271 3.89 6.24 4.70
CA TYR A 271 4.70 5.03 4.66
C TYR A 271 4.81 4.57 3.21
N PHE A 272 6.01 4.15 2.82
CA PHE A 272 6.22 3.56 1.49
C PHE A 272 5.66 2.14 1.47
N THR A 273 4.97 1.79 0.41
CA THR A 273 4.48 0.42 0.19
C THR A 273 5.64 -0.56 0.04
N ASP A 274 6.78 -0.08 -0.46
CA ASP A 274 8.02 -0.86 -0.56
C ASP A 274 9.23 0.00 -0.16
N LEU A 275 10.06 -0.51 0.77
CA LEU A 275 11.25 0.20 1.24
C LEU A 275 12.37 0.26 0.22
N GLY A 276 12.48 -0.71 -0.69
CA GLY A 276 13.48 -0.67 -1.77
C GLY A 276 13.28 0.56 -2.66
N LEU A 277 12.03 0.90 -3.01
CA LEU A 277 11.71 2.11 -3.76
C LEU A 277 12.06 3.38 -2.98
N ARG A 278 11.75 3.41 -1.67
CA ARG A 278 12.15 4.52 -0.79
C ARG A 278 13.67 4.70 -0.79
N ASN A 279 14.40 3.61 -0.62
CA ASN A 279 15.85 3.64 -0.52
C ASN A 279 16.51 4.01 -1.86
N ALA A 280 15.98 3.53 -2.97
CA ALA A 280 16.42 3.96 -4.30
C ALA A 280 16.28 5.47 -4.47
N ARG A 281 15.17 6.08 -3.99
CA ARG A 281 14.98 7.53 -4.11
C ARG A 281 16.04 8.35 -3.39
N ILE A 282 16.51 7.88 -2.24
CA ILE A 282 17.56 8.56 -1.45
C ILE A 282 18.97 8.03 -1.74
N GLY A 283 19.13 7.17 -2.76
CA GLY A 283 20.42 6.60 -3.18
C GLY A 283 21.04 5.72 -2.10
N PHE A 284 20.22 5.00 -1.33
CA PHE A 284 20.64 4.09 -0.24
C PHE A 284 21.53 4.74 0.83
N ARG A 285 21.47 6.08 0.98
CA ARG A 285 22.39 6.83 1.87
C ARG A 285 21.97 6.90 3.32
N GLN A 286 20.67 6.73 3.61
CA GLN A 286 20.12 6.86 4.96
C GLN A 286 19.53 5.53 5.39
N ASN A 287 20.24 4.82 6.24
CA ASN A 287 19.73 3.59 6.84
C ASN A 287 19.20 3.91 8.26
N GLU A 288 18.06 4.60 8.31
CA GLU A 288 17.36 4.88 9.57
C GLU A 288 16.54 3.66 9.98
N LEU A 289 17.20 2.71 10.65
CA LEU A 289 16.63 1.40 10.99
C LEU A 289 15.31 1.52 11.77
N THR A 290 15.17 2.52 12.65
CA THR A 290 13.94 2.74 13.42
C THR A 290 12.76 3.08 12.52
N HIS A 291 12.91 4.04 11.62
CA HIS A 291 11.84 4.43 10.70
C HIS A 291 11.55 3.35 9.65
N SER A 292 12.58 2.64 9.20
CA SER A 292 12.40 1.50 8.30
C SER A 292 11.62 0.37 8.97
N MET A 293 11.91 0.06 10.23
CA MET A 293 11.17 -0.92 11.03
C MET A 293 9.71 -0.49 11.22
N GLU A 294 9.47 0.77 11.54
CA GLU A 294 8.11 1.33 11.67
C GLU A 294 7.33 1.17 10.35
N ASN A 295 7.96 1.48 9.22
CA ASN A 295 7.33 1.29 7.90
C ASN A 295 7.01 -0.18 7.61
N ILE A 296 7.91 -1.12 7.92
CA ILE A 296 7.66 -2.56 7.75
C ILE A 296 6.47 -2.99 8.61
N ILE A 297 6.43 -2.60 9.87
CA ILE A 297 5.33 -2.94 10.79
C ILE A 297 4.00 -2.39 10.24
N TYR A 298 3.99 -1.15 9.73
CA TYR A 298 2.82 -0.59 9.07
C TYR A 298 2.34 -1.48 7.92
N ASN A 299 3.23 -1.82 6.98
CA ASN A 299 2.90 -2.65 5.83
C ASN A 299 2.39 -4.04 6.26
N GLU A 300 3.04 -4.66 7.24
CA GLU A 300 2.63 -5.95 7.81
C GLU A 300 1.23 -5.91 8.43
N LEU A 301 0.88 -4.82 9.10
CA LEU A 301 -0.46 -4.62 9.65
C LEU A 301 -1.51 -4.48 8.55
N LYS A 302 -1.19 -3.72 7.50
CA LYS A 302 -2.08 -3.55 6.33
C LYS A 302 -2.31 -4.87 5.60
N VAL A 303 -1.25 -5.65 5.33
CA VAL A 303 -1.34 -6.99 4.71
C VAL A 303 -2.24 -7.92 5.53
N ARG A 304 -2.24 -7.80 6.87
CA ARG A 304 -3.11 -8.58 7.76
C ARG A 304 -4.54 -8.04 7.86
N GLY A 305 -4.85 -6.98 7.14
CA GLY A 305 -6.20 -6.39 7.08
C GLY A 305 -6.60 -5.60 8.32
N PHE A 306 -5.63 -4.96 8.97
CA PHE A 306 -5.93 -3.99 10.02
C PHE A 306 -6.21 -2.60 9.43
N ASP A 307 -7.16 -1.89 10.04
CA ASP A 307 -7.26 -0.44 9.92
C ASP A 307 -6.25 0.17 10.88
N VAL A 308 -5.34 1.00 10.36
CA VAL A 308 -4.17 1.49 11.11
C VAL A 308 -4.19 3.00 11.19
N ASP A 309 -4.17 3.51 12.41
CA ASP A 309 -4.09 4.94 12.74
C ASP A 309 -2.87 5.23 13.63
N ILE A 310 -2.44 6.49 13.70
CA ILE A 310 -1.43 6.95 14.67
C ILE A 310 -2.15 7.38 15.95
N GLY A 311 -1.78 6.79 17.07
CA GLY A 311 -2.37 7.15 18.36
C GLY A 311 -1.82 8.46 18.91
N VAL A 312 -2.71 9.34 19.36
CA VAL A 312 -2.36 10.55 20.10
C VAL A 312 -2.96 10.48 21.49
N VAL A 313 -2.11 10.61 22.50
CA VAL A 313 -2.53 10.61 23.90
C VAL A 313 -2.13 11.93 24.55
N THR A 314 -3.10 12.76 24.92
CA THR A 314 -2.82 13.99 25.65
C THR A 314 -2.55 13.68 27.11
N ALA A 315 -1.33 13.92 27.56
CA ALA A 315 -0.92 13.79 28.95
C ALA A 315 -0.79 15.19 29.58
N SER A 316 -1.42 15.38 30.74
CA SER A 316 -1.24 16.58 31.56
C SER A 316 -0.12 16.36 32.58
N GLY A 317 0.71 17.35 32.78
CA GLY A 317 1.78 17.34 33.76
C GLY A 317 1.99 18.74 34.33
N LYS A 318 2.78 18.86 35.37
CA LYS A 318 3.24 20.16 35.89
C LYS A 318 4.68 20.38 35.44
N ASP A 319 5.00 21.58 34.98
CA ASP A 319 6.38 22.00 34.74
C ASP A 319 7.14 22.30 36.06
N LYS A 320 8.42 22.68 35.94
CA LYS A 320 9.27 23.01 37.10
C LYS A 320 8.74 24.20 37.90
N THR A 321 7.81 24.98 37.35
CA THR A 321 7.19 26.14 37.99
C THR A 321 5.82 25.84 38.59
N GLY A 322 5.37 24.56 38.51
CA GLY A 322 4.05 24.14 39.01
C GLY A 322 2.91 24.41 38.03
N LYS A 323 3.16 25.02 36.86
CA LYS A 323 2.15 25.31 35.84
C LYS A 323 1.77 24.05 35.11
N THR A 324 0.46 23.85 34.93
CA THR A 324 -0.06 22.70 34.15
C THR A 324 0.38 22.79 32.68
N THR A 325 1.09 21.79 32.21
CA THR A 325 1.50 21.63 30.81
C THR A 325 0.76 20.45 30.21
N ARG A 326 0.38 20.59 28.95
CA ARG A 326 -0.19 19.48 28.13
C ARG A 326 0.87 19.05 27.12
N ARG A 327 1.15 17.75 27.07
CA ARG A 327 2.03 17.16 26.07
C ARG A 327 1.25 16.09 25.31
N GLN A 328 1.44 16.05 24.00
CA GLN A 328 0.97 14.94 23.19
C GLN A 328 2.05 13.86 23.19
N LEU A 329 1.65 12.65 23.56
CA LEU A 329 2.43 11.43 23.40
C LEU A 329 1.88 10.69 22.19
N GLU A 330 2.76 10.03 21.46
CA GLU A 330 2.40 9.26 20.27
C GLU A 330 2.44 7.77 20.59
N ILE A 331 1.47 7.03 20.07
CA ILE A 331 1.49 5.58 19.92
C ILE A 331 1.62 5.33 18.42
N ASP A 332 2.67 4.63 18.01
CA ASP A 332 2.98 4.48 16.58
C ASP A 332 1.79 3.93 15.80
N PHE A 333 1.09 2.91 16.35
CA PHE A 333 -0.08 2.37 15.68
C PHE A 333 -1.23 2.05 16.65
N VAL A 334 -2.43 2.49 16.27
CA VAL A 334 -3.71 2.04 16.80
C VAL A 334 -4.37 1.22 15.72
N CYS A 335 -4.47 -0.08 15.93
CA CYS A 335 -4.91 -1.03 14.92
C CYS A 335 -6.29 -1.57 15.27
N ASN A 336 -7.24 -1.44 14.35
CA ASN A 336 -8.57 -1.99 14.52
C ASN A 336 -8.79 -3.14 13.53
N ARG A 337 -9.37 -4.24 14.01
CA ARG A 337 -9.82 -5.34 13.17
C ARG A 337 -11.08 -5.97 13.78
N SER A 338 -12.20 -5.84 13.08
CA SER A 338 -13.50 -6.21 13.62
C SER A 338 -13.78 -5.48 14.95
N ALA A 339 -14.08 -6.19 16.02
CA ALA A 339 -14.35 -5.61 17.35
C ALA A 339 -13.10 -5.45 18.23
N LYS A 340 -11.92 -5.77 17.73
CA LYS A 340 -10.67 -5.74 18.52
C LYS A 340 -9.81 -4.54 18.14
N ARG A 341 -9.23 -3.90 19.17
CA ARG A 341 -8.26 -2.83 19.04
C ARG A 341 -6.94 -3.25 19.66
N TYR A 342 -5.85 -2.90 18.97
CA TYR A 342 -4.49 -3.15 19.42
C TYR A 342 -3.71 -1.83 19.39
N TYR A 343 -2.78 -1.68 20.33
CA TYR A 343 -1.86 -0.56 20.41
C TYR A 343 -0.45 -1.11 20.23
N ILE A 344 0.29 -0.58 19.26
CA ILE A 344 1.62 -1.08 18.91
C ILE A 344 2.61 0.07 18.93
N GLN A 345 3.76 -0.15 19.58
CA GLN A 345 4.90 0.74 19.56
C GLN A 345 6.06 0.04 18.88
N SER A 346 6.65 0.69 17.88
CA SER A 346 7.82 0.19 17.17
C SER A 346 9.09 0.66 17.87
N ALA A 347 9.96 -0.25 18.23
CA ALA A 347 11.29 0.08 18.75
C ALA A 347 12.32 -0.88 18.16
N TYR A 348 13.30 -0.34 17.42
CA TYR A 348 14.38 -1.15 16.85
C TYR A 348 15.23 -1.81 17.93
N SER A 349 15.46 -1.11 19.04
CA SER A 349 16.12 -1.68 20.22
C SER A 349 15.63 -1.02 21.51
N LEU A 350 15.66 -1.75 22.61
CA LEU A 350 15.33 -1.31 23.96
C LEU A 350 16.54 -1.54 24.87
N PRO A 351 17.62 -0.74 24.73
CA PRO A 351 18.91 -1.00 25.35
C PRO A 351 18.88 -0.94 26.88
N ASP A 352 17.98 -0.17 27.45
CA ASP A 352 17.89 0.08 28.89
C ASP A 352 16.45 0.26 29.39
N LYS A 353 16.31 0.28 30.71
CA LYS A 353 15.01 0.46 31.39
C LYS A 353 14.39 1.83 31.13
N GLU A 354 15.21 2.86 30.92
CA GLU A 354 14.74 4.22 30.69
C GLU A 354 14.08 4.33 29.29
N LYS A 355 14.76 3.82 28.27
CA LYS A 355 14.20 3.74 26.92
C LYS A 355 12.90 2.93 26.89
N ARG A 356 12.90 1.76 27.56
CA ARG A 356 11.69 0.94 27.69
C ARG A 356 10.54 1.70 28.37
N ALA A 357 10.81 2.40 29.47
CA ALA A 357 9.81 3.20 30.17
C ALA A 357 9.28 4.35 29.30
N GLN A 358 10.12 4.95 28.46
CA GLN A 358 9.73 5.97 27.50
C GLN A 358 8.74 5.43 26.47
N GLU A 359 9.02 4.26 25.89
CA GLU A 359 8.14 3.63 24.88
C GLU A 359 6.80 3.15 25.48
N ILE A 360 6.78 2.72 26.74
CA ILE A 360 5.55 2.28 27.44
C ILE A 360 4.68 3.46 27.89
N ARG A 361 5.27 4.61 28.14
CA ARG A 361 4.58 5.77 28.72
C ARG A 361 3.29 6.19 28.01
N PRO A 362 3.18 6.20 26.67
CA PRO A 362 1.94 6.52 25.99
C PRO A 362 0.79 5.58 26.38
N PHE A 363 1.06 4.28 26.47
CA PHE A 363 0.07 3.25 26.84
C PHE A 363 -0.48 3.48 28.25
N GLN A 364 0.39 3.77 29.22
CA GLN A 364 -0.01 4.05 30.61
C GLN A 364 -0.90 5.28 30.76
N LYS A 365 -0.98 6.12 29.73
CA LYS A 365 -1.77 7.35 29.71
C LYS A 365 -3.05 7.24 28.89
N THR A 366 -3.33 6.08 28.29
CA THR A 366 -4.64 5.80 27.70
C THR A 366 -5.69 5.59 28.81
N ALA A 367 -6.97 5.60 28.44
CA ALA A 367 -8.06 5.25 29.35
C ALA A 367 -8.43 3.75 29.29
N ASP A 368 -7.85 3.05 28.32
CA ASP A 368 -8.15 1.64 28.08
C ASP A 368 -7.31 0.76 29.00
N SER A 369 -7.89 -0.34 29.47
CA SER A 369 -7.19 -1.39 30.20
C SER A 369 -6.75 -2.48 29.21
N PHE A 370 -5.45 -2.79 29.19
CA PHE A 370 -4.88 -3.82 28.34
C PHE A 370 -3.58 -4.38 28.94
N ASN A 371 -3.21 -5.58 28.53
CA ASN A 371 -1.91 -6.14 28.82
C ASN A 371 -0.88 -5.63 27.81
N ILE A 372 0.34 -5.37 28.28
CA ILE A 372 1.45 -4.94 27.44
C ILE A 372 2.32 -6.16 27.14
N ASP A 373 2.26 -6.62 25.89
CA ASP A 373 3.10 -7.70 25.40
C ASP A 373 4.29 -7.13 24.63
N PHE A 374 5.48 -7.70 24.88
CA PHE A 374 6.71 -7.34 24.18
C PHE A 374 7.09 -8.43 23.20
N HIS A 375 7.09 -8.10 21.91
CA HIS A 375 7.54 -9.00 20.85
C HIS A 375 8.82 -8.48 20.24
N GLY A 376 9.91 -9.24 20.37
CA GLY A 376 11.23 -8.93 19.79
C GLY A 376 11.63 -9.95 18.74
N ILE A 377 12.57 -9.58 17.90
CA ILE A 377 13.20 -10.51 16.95
C ILE A 377 14.00 -11.62 17.69
N ASN A 378 14.46 -11.31 18.90
CA ASN A 378 15.27 -12.20 19.75
C ASN A 378 14.47 -13.15 20.64
N GLY A 379 13.22 -13.42 20.31
CA GLY A 379 12.41 -14.31 21.12
C GLY A 379 11.59 -13.57 22.18
N THR A 380 10.48 -14.15 22.46
CA THR A 380 9.43 -13.73 23.36
C THR A 380 9.98 -13.27 24.72
N LEU A 381 9.84 -12.00 25.02
CA LEU A 381 9.76 -11.56 26.40
C LEU A 381 8.26 -11.45 26.71
N THR A 382 7.61 -12.57 26.93
CA THR A 382 6.32 -12.61 27.62
C THR A 382 6.60 -12.32 29.08
N SER A 383 6.11 -11.24 29.59
CA SER A 383 5.86 -11.09 31.02
C SER A 383 4.43 -11.54 31.25
N ASP A 384 4.24 -12.68 31.90
CA ASP A 384 2.97 -13.04 32.52
C ASP A 384 2.44 -11.93 33.42
#